data_41a6982bbf4f9b5158563c7acf5ff411
#
_entry.id   41a6982bbf4f9b5158563c7acf5ff411
#
_cell.length_a   1.000
_cell.length_b   1.000
_cell.length_c   1.000
_cell.angle_alpha   90.00
_cell.angle_beta   90.00
_cell.angle_gamma   90.00
#
_symmetry.space_group_name_H-M   'P 1'
#
loop_
_entity.id
_entity.type
_entity.pdbx_description
1 polymer ?
#
loop_
_entity_poly.entity_id
_entity_poly.type
_entity_poly.pdbx_seq_one_letter_code
_entity_poly.pdbx_strand_id
1 'polypeptide(L)'
;DALAQLNNKKANKLCREVRFYNGENRALDWIARDIYLRIQGTSSVNYARKNLRFYFQKTASGYTARMSYGEIDGNGQQSNPTATEGKKNLFRLRDNSVGAKLACAKCDFSDSSMTTNTGGAKFINDGMKEMGILTPAQQYAADHSDTCGQDIRSAIDGLPCDLFVARSVDEDLTYYGQYNMNNEKSDSYP
;
A
#
# COMPACT_ATOMS: atom_id res chain seq x y z
N ASP A 1 17.90 13.71 5.94
CA ASP A 1 17.03 12.66 5.48
C ASP A 1 15.69 12.72 6.20
N ALA A 2 14.60 13.05 5.47
CA ALA A 2 13.27 13.25 6.04
C ALA A 2 12.74 11.99 6.75
N LEU A 3 13.08 10.80 6.24
CA LEU A 3 12.68 9.53 6.86
C LEU A 3 13.61 9.10 7.99
N ALA A 4 14.89 9.51 7.99
CA ALA A 4 15.79 9.30 9.12
C ALA A 4 15.31 10.04 10.37
N GLN A 5 14.65 11.19 10.19
CA GLN A 5 14.05 11.96 11.30
C GLN A 5 12.80 11.30 11.90
N LEU A 6 12.24 10.29 11.25
CA LEU A 6 11.15 9.51 11.87
C LEU A 6 11.61 8.76 13.12
N ASN A 7 12.89 8.82 13.47
CA ASN A 7 13.49 8.10 14.58
C ASN A 7 13.07 6.61 14.58
N ASN A 8 13.79 5.74 15.20
CA ASN A 8 13.44 4.32 15.33
C ASN A 8 12.13 4.05 16.12
N LYS A 9 11.35 5.09 16.37
CA LYS A 9 10.11 5.01 17.14
C LYS A 9 8.93 4.74 16.20
N LYS A 10 8.12 3.77 16.55
CA LYS A 10 6.86 3.41 15.86
C LYS A 10 5.74 4.47 16.08
N ALA A 11 6.10 5.74 16.13
CA ALA A 11 5.13 6.81 16.31
C ALA A 11 4.43 7.13 14.98
N ASN A 12 3.12 7.30 15.03
CA ASN A 12 2.37 7.80 13.87
C ASN A 12 2.78 9.26 13.59
N LYS A 13 3.06 9.55 12.33
CA LYS A 13 3.35 10.90 11.83
C LYS A 13 2.31 11.28 10.80
N LEU A 14 1.91 12.54 10.80
CA LEU A 14 1.04 13.08 9.77
C LEU A 14 1.80 13.12 8.44
N CYS A 15 1.24 12.47 7.43
CA CYS A 15 1.70 12.54 6.05
C CYS A 15 0.71 13.41 5.28
N ARG A 16 1.18 14.52 4.76
CA ARG A 16 0.33 15.51 4.11
C ARG A 16 -0.20 15.02 2.77
N GLU A 17 0.67 14.37 2.01
CA GLU A 17 0.30 13.79 0.72
C GLU A 17 1.16 12.57 0.38
N VAL A 18 0.53 11.54 -0.18
CA VAL A 18 1.18 10.41 -0.84
C VAL A 18 0.49 10.23 -2.17
N ARG A 19 1.27 10.07 -3.23
CA ARG A 19 0.80 9.69 -4.57
C ARG A 19 1.32 8.30 -4.88
N PHE A 20 0.48 7.48 -5.44
CA PHE A 20 0.85 6.17 -5.94
C PHE A 20 0.45 6.05 -7.41
N TYR A 21 1.43 5.76 -8.24
CA TYR A 21 1.26 5.54 -9.66
C TYR A 21 1.28 4.03 -9.89
N ASN A 22 0.15 3.47 -10.25
CA ASN A 22 0.01 2.04 -10.48
C ASN A 22 0.45 1.70 -11.90
N GLY A 23 1.60 1.01 -12.04
CA GLY A 23 2.17 0.66 -13.33
C GLY A 23 1.36 -0.38 -14.11
N GLU A 24 0.49 -1.15 -13.44
CA GLU A 24 -0.35 -2.16 -14.11
C GLU A 24 -1.70 -1.58 -14.57
N ASN A 25 -2.30 -0.71 -13.76
CA ASN A 25 -3.59 -0.10 -14.05
C ASN A 25 -3.66 1.33 -13.51
N ARG A 26 -3.53 2.31 -14.40
CA ARG A 26 -3.51 3.73 -14.06
C ARG A 26 -4.85 4.23 -13.47
N ALA A 27 -5.97 3.56 -13.71
CA ALA A 27 -7.23 3.87 -13.03
C ALA A 27 -7.17 3.62 -11.52
N LEU A 28 -6.21 2.81 -11.07
CA LEU A 28 -5.90 2.55 -9.66
C LEU A 28 -4.78 3.44 -9.09
N ASP A 29 -4.33 4.46 -9.82
CA ASP A 29 -3.52 5.51 -9.22
C ASP A 29 -4.33 6.16 -8.11
N TRP A 30 -3.66 6.59 -7.04
CA TRP A 30 -4.34 7.27 -5.95
C TRP A 30 -3.50 8.37 -5.34
N ILE A 31 -4.20 9.35 -4.80
CA ILE A 31 -3.64 10.37 -3.92
C ILE A 31 -4.30 10.24 -2.56
N ALA A 32 -3.50 10.06 -1.51
CA ALA A 32 -3.97 10.10 -0.13
C ALA A 32 -3.40 11.34 0.58
N ARG A 33 -4.27 12.04 1.31
CA ARG A 33 -3.92 13.27 2.02
C ARG A 33 -4.27 13.17 3.49
N ASP A 34 -3.43 13.81 4.31
CA ASP A 34 -3.63 13.95 5.74
C ASP A 34 -3.79 12.60 6.46
N ILE A 35 -3.06 11.59 6.02
CA ILE A 35 -3.06 10.24 6.58
C ILE A 35 -1.94 10.05 7.62
N TYR A 36 -2.01 8.99 8.41
CA TYR A 36 -0.87 8.59 9.22
C TYR A 36 0.12 7.72 8.44
N LEU A 37 1.39 8.00 8.68
CA LEU A 37 2.53 7.20 8.27
C LEU A 37 3.32 6.80 9.52
N ARG A 38 3.86 5.59 9.55
CA ARG A 38 4.86 5.19 10.57
C ARG A 38 5.88 4.20 10.00
N ILE A 39 7.02 4.10 10.69
CA ILE A 39 7.98 3.03 10.45
C ILE A 39 7.38 1.70 10.90
N GLN A 40 7.53 0.66 10.07
CA GLN A 40 7.09 -0.70 10.38
C GLN A 40 8.30 -1.62 10.66
N GLY A 41 8.07 -2.60 11.51
CA GLY A 41 9.02 -3.66 11.80
C GLY A 41 9.35 -3.76 13.29
N THR A 42 10.09 -4.80 13.66
CA THR A 42 10.65 -5.01 14.99
C THR A 42 12.15 -4.77 14.90
N SER A 43 12.93 -5.68 14.36
CA SER A 43 14.36 -5.52 14.10
C SER A 43 14.66 -4.59 12.93
N SER A 44 13.84 -4.62 11.88
CA SER A 44 14.01 -3.82 10.66
C SER A 44 13.85 -2.30 10.87
N VAL A 45 13.37 -1.86 12.04
CA VAL A 45 13.38 -0.43 12.39
C VAL A 45 14.79 0.14 12.54
N ASN A 46 15.78 -0.72 12.71
CA ASN A 46 17.19 -0.35 12.84
C ASN A 46 17.95 -0.33 11.52
N TYR A 47 17.34 -0.83 10.42
CA TYR A 47 17.99 -0.82 9.12
C TYR A 47 18.10 0.60 8.55
N ALA A 48 19.07 0.82 7.67
CA ALA A 48 19.30 2.12 7.04
C ALA A 48 18.05 2.58 6.27
N ARG A 49 17.47 1.70 5.43
CA ARG A 49 16.16 1.94 4.81
C ARG A 49 15.04 1.39 5.68
N LYS A 50 13.99 2.17 5.85
CA LYS A 50 12.88 1.87 6.75
C LYS A 50 11.69 1.31 5.97
N ASN A 51 11.10 0.23 6.49
CA ASN A 51 9.76 -0.16 6.04
C ASN A 51 8.74 0.85 6.54
N LEU A 52 7.79 1.17 5.70
CA LEU A 52 6.75 2.16 5.99
C LEU A 52 5.38 1.51 6.05
N ARG A 53 4.49 2.06 6.87
CA ARG A 53 3.08 1.67 6.94
C ARG A 53 2.21 2.91 6.81
N PHE A 54 1.28 2.88 5.88
CA PHE A 54 0.31 3.93 5.60
C PHE A 54 -1.05 3.54 6.18
N TYR A 55 -1.69 4.47 6.89
CA TYR A 55 -3.01 4.29 7.50
C TYR A 55 -4.01 5.20 6.81
N PHE A 56 -4.70 4.69 5.80
CA PHE A 56 -5.57 5.51 4.95
C PHE A 56 -6.83 6.03 5.65
N GLN A 57 -7.22 5.40 6.76
CA GLN A 57 -8.42 5.77 7.52
C GLN A 57 -8.11 6.54 8.80
N LYS A 58 -6.85 6.86 9.07
CA LYS A 58 -6.42 7.51 10.31
C LYS A 58 -5.61 8.76 10.02
N THR A 59 -5.82 9.78 10.84
CA THR A 59 -5.13 11.07 10.75
C THR A 59 -4.94 11.72 12.12
N ALA A 60 -4.19 12.83 12.18
CA ALA A 60 -4.03 13.65 13.38
C ALA A 60 -5.29 14.48 13.69
N SER A 61 -5.41 14.94 14.95
CA SER A 61 -6.48 15.85 15.35
C SER A 61 -6.47 17.12 14.50
N GLY A 62 -7.64 17.56 14.09
CA GLY A 62 -7.82 18.74 13.24
C GLY A 62 -7.67 18.48 11.73
N TYR A 63 -7.43 17.23 11.33
CA TYR A 63 -7.34 16.82 9.92
C TYR A 63 -8.38 15.74 9.59
N THR A 64 -8.67 15.59 8.30
CA THR A 64 -9.53 14.52 7.78
C THR A 64 -8.74 13.72 6.75
N ALA A 65 -8.56 12.42 6.99
CA ALA A 65 -7.93 11.53 6.03
C ALA A 65 -8.79 11.39 4.78
N ARG A 66 -8.24 11.71 3.63
CA ARG A 66 -8.92 11.67 2.32
C ARG A 66 -8.10 10.86 1.35
N MET A 67 -8.77 10.16 0.46
CA MET A 67 -8.16 9.40 -0.62
C MET A 67 -8.99 9.56 -1.89
N SER A 68 -8.33 9.63 -3.03
CA SER A 68 -8.99 9.67 -4.32
C SER A 68 -8.28 8.73 -5.30
N TYR A 69 -9.07 8.04 -6.11
CA TYR A 69 -8.60 7.22 -7.22
C TYR A 69 -8.81 7.95 -8.54
N GLY A 70 -7.96 7.67 -9.51
CA GLY A 70 -7.99 8.20 -10.85
C GLY A 70 -6.57 8.43 -11.37
N GLU A 71 -6.39 8.29 -12.66
CA GLU A 71 -5.10 8.48 -13.31
C GLU A 71 -4.47 9.82 -12.94
N ILE A 72 -3.22 9.79 -12.50
CA ILE A 72 -2.42 10.97 -12.15
C ILE A 72 -1.56 11.33 -13.36
N ASP A 73 -1.68 12.55 -13.85
CA ASP A 73 -0.89 13.06 -14.98
C ASP A 73 0.55 13.42 -14.57
N GLY A 74 1.35 13.87 -15.55
CA GLY A 74 2.74 14.28 -15.32
C GLY A 74 2.90 15.52 -14.43
N ASN A 75 1.82 16.29 -14.22
CA ASN A 75 1.78 17.44 -13.31
C ASN A 75 1.25 17.06 -11.92
N GLY A 76 0.94 15.77 -11.70
CA GLY A 76 0.42 15.28 -10.43
C GLY A 76 -1.05 15.60 -10.20
N GLN A 77 -1.81 15.89 -11.25
CA GLN A 77 -3.26 16.12 -11.19
C GLN A 77 -4.02 14.84 -11.55
N GLN A 78 -5.15 14.62 -10.88
CA GLN A 78 -6.00 13.46 -11.19
C GLN A 78 -7.09 13.80 -12.19
N SER A 79 -7.24 12.93 -13.19
CA SER A 79 -8.38 12.95 -14.10
C SER A 79 -9.57 12.22 -13.48
N ASN A 80 -10.74 12.88 -13.42
CA ASN A 80 -11.99 12.31 -12.92
C ASN A 80 -11.86 11.57 -11.56
N PRO A 81 -11.35 12.23 -10.50
CA PRO A 81 -11.05 11.56 -9.24
C PRO A 81 -12.33 11.03 -8.57
N THR A 82 -12.31 9.75 -8.17
CA THR A 82 -13.30 9.20 -7.25
C THR A 82 -12.79 9.39 -5.83
N ALA A 83 -13.35 10.37 -5.12
CA ALA A 83 -12.92 10.73 -3.77
C ALA A 83 -13.62 9.90 -2.70
N THR A 84 -12.87 9.53 -1.67
CA THR A 84 -13.37 8.88 -0.45
C THR A 84 -12.75 9.54 0.78
N GLU A 85 -13.35 9.36 1.95
CA GLU A 85 -12.80 9.87 3.20
C GLU A 85 -13.09 8.95 4.39
N GLY A 86 -12.32 9.13 5.45
CA GLY A 86 -12.49 8.40 6.70
C GLY A 86 -12.48 6.88 6.49
N LYS A 87 -13.50 6.19 7.00
CA LYS A 87 -13.60 4.73 6.93
C LYS A 87 -13.80 4.16 5.52
N LYS A 88 -14.10 5.01 4.54
CA LYS A 88 -14.26 4.62 3.13
C LYS A 88 -12.95 4.61 2.36
N ASN A 89 -11.86 5.13 2.94
CA ASN A 89 -10.54 5.09 2.32
C ASN A 89 -10.02 3.65 2.34
N LEU A 90 -9.97 3.01 1.18
CA LEU A 90 -9.51 1.64 1.02
C LEU A 90 -8.46 1.58 -0.08
N PHE A 91 -7.31 1.02 0.23
CA PHE A 91 -6.24 0.78 -0.72
C PHE A 91 -6.51 -0.47 -1.55
N ARG A 92 -6.31 -0.39 -2.87
CA ARG A 92 -6.40 -1.51 -3.80
C ARG A 92 -5.20 -1.52 -4.72
N LEU A 93 -4.59 -2.69 -4.89
CA LEU A 93 -3.48 -2.88 -5.84
C LEU A 93 -3.97 -3.24 -7.24
N ARG A 94 -5.08 -3.96 -7.33
CA ARG A 94 -5.63 -4.51 -8.58
C ARG A 94 -7.14 -4.31 -8.63
N ASP A 95 -7.69 -4.38 -9.82
CA ASP A 95 -9.13 -4.48 -10.00
C ASP A 95 -9.67 -5.71 -9.26
N ASN A 96 -10.84 -5.55 -8.68
CA ASN A 96 -11.52 -6.61 -7.91
C ASN A 96 -10.75 -7.12 -6.68
N SER A 97 -9.62 -6.52 -6.30
CA SER A 97 -8.97 -6.86 -5.03
C SER A 97 -9.77 -6.33 -3.85
N VAL A 98 -9.68 -7.05 -2.73
CA VAL A 98 -10.26 -6.57 -1.47
C VAL A 98 -9.58 -5.28 -1.04
N GLY A 99 -10.37 -4.27 -0.71
CA GLY A 99 -9.84 -3.00 -0.23
C GLY A 99 -9.24 -3.12 1.16
N ALA A 100 -8.01 -2.62 1.36
CA ALA A 100 -7.30 -2.62 2.62
C ALA A 100 -7.30 -1.24 3.27
N LYS A 101 -7.39 -1.19 4.61
CA LYS A 101 -7.31 0.06 5.41
C LYS A 101 -5.89 0.59 5.53
N LEU A 102 -4.92 -0.27 5.28
CA LEU A 102 -3.50 0.04 5.35
C LEU A 102 -2.75 -0.60 4.19
N ALA A 103 -1.58 -0.01 3.89
CA ALA A 103 -0.57 -0.60 3.01
C ALA A 103 0.81 -0.49 3.67
N CYS A 104 1.72 -1.33 3.20
CA CYS A 104 3.10 -1.32 3.65
C CYS A 104 4.04 -1.18 2.46
N ALA A 105 4.92 -0.21 2.51
CA ALA A 105 6.08 -0.18 1.63
C ALA A 105 7.23 -0.92 2.32
N LYS A 106 7.63 -2.05 1.77
CA LYS A 106 8.70 -2.92 2.27
C LYS A 106 9.95 -2.74 1.43
N CYS A 107 11.05 -2.39 2.07
CA CYS A 107 12.33 -2.26 1.37
C CYS A 107 13.09 -3.57 1.24
N ASP A 108 12.60 -4.65 1.90
CA ASP A 108 13.22 -5.99 1.92
C ASP A 108 14.76 -5.94 2.02
N PHE A 109 15.27 -5.07 2.89
CA PHE A 109 16.68 -4.69 3.00
C PHE A 109 17.63 -5.86 3.24
N SER A 110 17.15 -6.92 3.89
CA SER A 110 17.92 -8.14 4.19
C SER A 110 17.85 -9.19 3.07
N ASP A 111 17.08 -8.93 2.03
CA ASP A 111 16.88 -9.82 0.91
C ASP A 111 17.56 -9.26 -0.33
N SER A 112 18.57 -9.98 -0.87
CA SER A 112 19.33 -9.56 -2.04
C SER A 112 18.49 -9.48 -3.31
N SER A 113 17.42 -10.27 -3.41
CA SER A 113 16.46 -10.21 -4.53
C SER A 113 15.42 -9.11 -4.38
N MET A 114 15.25 -8.58 -3.17
CA MET A 114 14.20 -7.63 -2.79
C MET A 114 12.76 -8.09 -3.09
N THR A 115 12.56 -9.37 -3.41
CA THR A 115 11.28 -9.91 -3.87
C THR A 115 10.80 -11.14 -3.11
N THR A 116 11.55 -11.63 -2.12
CA THR A 116 11.22 -12.89 -1.43
C THR A 116 9.79 -12.88 -0.88
N ASN A 117 9.34 -11.79 -0.29
CA ASN A 117 7.97 -11.71 0.25
C ASN A 117 6.91 -11.73 -0.86
N THR A 118 7.07 -10.90 -1.90
CA THR A 118 6.10 -10.78 -3.00
C THR A 118 6.22 -11.93 -4.00
N GLY A 119 7.44 -12.38 -4.33
CA GLY A 119 7.70 -13.48 -5.23
C GLY A 119 7.23 -14.82 -4.65
N GLY A 120 7.55 -15.09 -3.38
CA GLY A 120 7.04 -16.28 -2.67
C GLY A 120 5.52 -16.27 -2.55
N ALA A 121 4.92 -15.13 -2.22
CA ALA A 121 3.48 -14.98 -2.16
C ALA A 121 2.82 -15.20 -3.53
N LYS A 122 3.40 -14.65 -4.60
CA LYS A 122 2.92 -14.87 -5.96
C LYS A 122 2.99 -16.35 -6.34
N PHE A 123 4.11 -17.02 -6.07
CA PHE A 123 4.27 -18.44 -6.33
C PHE A 123 3.19 -19.29 -5.63
N ILE A 124 2.92 -19.01 -4.36
CA ILE A 124 1.85 -19.70 -3.60
C ILE A 124 0.48 -19.40 -4.22
N ASN A 125 0.18 -18.14 -4.52
CA ASN A 125 -1.10 -17.75 -5.10
C ASN A 125 -1.33 -18.42 -6.47
N ASP A 126 -0.33 -18.43 -7.35
CA ASP A 126 -0.42 -19.04 -8.67
C ASP A 126 -0.54 -20.58 -8.57
N GLY A 127 0.27 -21.21 -7.71
CA GLY A 127 0.23 -22.66 -7.50
C GLY A 127 -1.11 -23.14 -6.94
N MET A 128 -1.67 -22.41 -5.96
CA MET A 128 -3.01 -22.76 -5.43
C MET A 128 -4.09 -22.59 -6.50
N LYS A 129 -4.00 -21.55 -7.32
CA LYS A 129 -4.93 -21.34 -8.42
C LYS A 129 -4.85 -22.46 -9.46
N GLU A 130 -3.64 -22.86 -9.87
CA GLU A 130 -3.44 -23.97 -10.82
C GLU A 130 -3.96 -25.30 -10.27
N MET A 131 -3.80 -25.55 -8.98
CA MET A 131 -4.30 -26.77 -8.32
C MET A 131 -5.82 -26.73 -8.06
N GLY A 132 -6.50 -25.63 -8.34
CA GLY A 132 -7.91 -25.45 -8.02
C GLY A 132 -8.20 -25.42 -6.52
N ILE A 133 -7.20 -25.13 -5.68
CA ILE A 133 -7.35 -25.06 -4.23
C ILE A 133 -7.79 -23.65 -3.85
N LEU A 134 -8.96 -23.54 -3.23
CA LEU A 134 -9.47 -22.30 -2.66
C LEU A 134 -9.34 -22.33 -1.14
N THR A 135 -8.84 -21.21 -0.58
CA THR A 135 -8.95 -20.98 0.85
C THR A 135 -10.41 -20.71 1.23
N PRO A 136 -10.81 -20.87 2.50
CA PRO A 136 -12.18 -20.54 2.93
C PRO A 136 -12.61 -19.12 2.54
N ALA A 137 -11.70 -18.14 2.61
CA ALA A 137 -11.97 -16.76 2.20
C ALA A 137 -12.20 -16.62 0.68
N GLN A 138 -11.43 -17.35 -0.13
CA GLN A 138 -11.61 -17.38 -1.60
C GLN A 138 -12.90 -18.08 -1.98
N GLN A 139 -13.24 -19.18 -1.31
CA GLN A 139 -14.51 -19.87 -1.53
C GLN A 139 -15.69 -18.95 -1.16
N TYR A 140 -15.62 -18.28 0.00
CA TYR A 140 -16.64 -17.31 0.39
C TYR A 140 -16.81 -16.20 -0.66
N ALA A 141 -15.72 -15.64 -1.17
CA ALA A 141 -15.77 -14.60 -2.20
C ALA A 141 -16.34 -15.11 -3.52
N ALA A 142 -16.05 -16.35 -3.91
CA ALA A 142 -16.63 -16.98 -5.10
C ALA A 142 -18.15 -17.17 -4.95
N ASP A 143 -18.59 -17.59 -3.78
CA ASP A 143 -20.02 -17.81 -3.46
C ASP A 143 -20.79 -16.48 -3.31
N HIS A 144 -20.08 -15.37 -3.04
CA HIS A 144 -20.65 -14.02 -2.84
C HIS A 144 -20.05 -13.00 -3.81
N SER A 145 -19.89 -13.39 -5.06
CA SER A 145 -19.22 -12.58 -6.10
C SER A 145 -19.89 -11.24 -6.40
N ASP A 146 -21.15 -11.08 -6.04
CA ASP A 146 -21.93 -9.85 -6.15
C ASP A 146 -21.58 -8.79 -5.09
N THR A 147 -21.04 -9.21 -3.94
CA THR A 147 -20.78 -8.35 -2.78
C THR A 147 -19.32 -8.29 -2.36
N CYS A 148 -18.53 -9.29 -2.74
CA CYS A 148 -17.11 -9.39 -2.41
C CYS A 148 -16.22 -9.13 -3.62
N GLY A 149 -15.06 -8.50 -3.38
CA GLY A 149 -13.99 -8.46 -4.38
C GLY A 149 -13.56 -9.90 -4.72
N GLN A 150 -13.43 -10.20 -6.01
CA GLN A 150 -13.16 -11.57 -6.47
C GLN A 150 -11.69 -11.98 -6.43
N ASP A 151 -10.78 -11.02 -6.36
CA ASP A 151 -9.33 -11.31 -6.32
C ASP A 151 -8.81 -11.36 -4.87
N ILE A 152 -9.33 -12.33 -4.11
CA ILE A 152 -8.81 -12.65 -2.77
C ILE A 152 -7.62 -13.59 -2.94
N ARG A 153 -6.47 -13.12 -2.45
CA ARG A 153 -5.21 -13.86 -2.53
C ARG A 153 -4.99 -14.71 -1.27
N SER A 154 -4.38 -15.88 -1.44
CA SER A 154 -4.01 -16.78 -0.34
C SER A 154 -2.81 -16.29 0.46
N ALA A 155 -2.02 -15.39 -0.12
CA ALA A 155 -0.84 -14.80 0.49
C ALA A 155 -0.78 -13.29 0.21
N ILE A 156 0.18 -12.61 0.84
CA ILE A 156 0.37 -11.16 0.66
C ILE A 156 0.51 -10.83 -0.82
N ASP A 157 -0.28 -9.87 -1.29
CA ASP A 157 -0.13 -9.29 -2.61
C ASP A 157 0.68 -7.99 -2.54
N GLY A 158 1.48 -7.72 -3.56
CA GLY A 158 2.32 -6.54 -3.62
C GLY A 158 2.85 -6.27 -5.02
N LEU A 159 3.21 -5.01 -5.24
CA LEU A 159 3.83 -4.52 -6.46
C LEU A 159 5.18 -3.87 -6.13
N PRO A 160 6.23 -4.12 -6.93
CA PRO A 160 7.46 -3.35 -6.81
C PRO A 160 7.19 -1.89 -7.19
N CYS A 161 7.81 -0.97 -6.47
CA CYS A 161 7.70 0.46 -6.72
C CYS A 161 8.99 1.19 -6.34
N ASP A 162 9.24 2.31 -6.98
CA ASP A 162 10.26 3.26 -6.59
C ASP A 162 9.67 4.29 -5.65
N LEU A 163 10.32 4.52 -4.50
CA LEU A 163 9.89 5.49 -3.51
C LEU A 163 10.69 6.77 -3.63
N PHE A 164 9.96 7.87 -3.75
CA PHE A 164 10.50 9.23 -3.68
C PHE A 164 9.91 9.95 -2.47
N VAL A 165 10.68 10.81 -1.84
CA VAL A 165 10.30 11.50 -0.60
C VAL A 165 10.69 12.97 -0.66
N ALA A 166 9.80 13.84 -0.16
CA ALA A 166 10.09 15.22 0.18
C ALA A 166 9.67 15.51 1.63
N ARG A 167 10.22 16.54 2.27
CA ARG A 167 9.85 16.95 3.63
C ARG A 167 8.61 17.81 3.64
N SER A 168 8.39 18.54 2.56
CA SER A 168 7.23 19.39 2.34
C SER A 168 6.76 19.28 0.89
N VAL A 169 5.59 19.84 0.60
CA VAL A 169 5.03 19.87 -0.76
C VAL A 169 5.78 20.82 -1.70
N ASP A 170 6.60 21.70 -1.16
CA ASP A 170 7.37 22.71 -1.89
C ASP A 170 8.82 22.27 -2.18
N GLU A 171 9.22 21.11 -1.65
CA GLU A 171 10.57 20.56 -1.87
C GLU A 171 10.56 19.53 -3.02
N ASP A 172 11.69 19.46 -3.74
CA ASP A 172 11.91 18.46 -4.77
C ASP A 172 11.89 17.04 -4.19
N LEU A 173 11.31 16.12 -4.94
CA LEU A 173 11.29 14.70 -4.59
C LEU A 173 12.70 14.11 -4.70
N THR A 174 13.15 13.47 -3.64
CA THR A 174 14.42 12.72 -3.60
C THR A 174 14.14 11.23 -3.70
N TYR A 175 14.82 10.54 -4.60
CA TYR A 175 14.75 9.07 -4.69
C TYR A 175 15.23 8.43 -3.39
N TYR A 176 14.40 7.61 -2.79
CA TYR A 176 14.69 6.95 -1.51
C TYR A 176 15.04 5.48 -1.65
N GLY A 177 14.61 4.84 -2.74
CA GLY A 177 14.96 3.47 -3.07
C GLY A 177 13.80 2.64 -3.62
N GLN A 178 14.12 1.42 -3.99
CA GLN A 178 13.14 0.43 -4.43
C GLN A 178 12.44 -0.21 -3.22
N TYR A 179 11.14 -0.40 -3.34
CA TYR A 179 10.24 -0.95 -2.34
C TYR A 179 9.24 -1.92 -2.98
N ASN A 180 8.57 -2.69 -2.15
CA ASN A 180 7.37 -3.42 -2.52
C ASN A 180 6.18 -2.80 -1.77
N MET A 181 5.18 -2.31 -2.51
CA MET A 181 3.92 -1.85 -1.93
C MET A 181 3.02 -3.06 -1.72
N ASN A 182 2.75 -3.41 -0.47
CA ASN A 182 2.03 -4.62 -0.10
C ASN A 182 0.75 -4.29 0.68
N ASN A 183 -0.25 -5.16 0.55
CA ASN A 183 -1.33 -5.24 1.53
C ASN A 183 -0.79 -5.66 2.90
N GLU A 184 -1.39 -5.19 3.98
CA GLU A 184 -1.07 -5.66 5.33
C GLU A 184 -1.76 -7.01 5.59
N LYS A 185 -1.05 -7.93 6.24
CA LYS A 185 -1.57 -9.29 6.56
C LYS A 185 -2.92 -9.27 7.27
N SER A 186 -3.08 -8.36 8.24
CA SER A 186 -4.29 -8.29 9.05
C SER A 186 -5.51 -7.73 8.33
N ASP A 187 -5.31 -7.10 7.17
CA ASP A 187 -6.38 -6.44 6.41
C ASP A 187 -6.69 -7.17 5.10
N SER A 188 -5.91 -8.20 4.77
CA SER A 188 -6.06 -8.99 3.53
C SER A 188 -7.11 -10.09 3.65
N TYR A 189 -7.68 -10.27 4.83
CA TYR A 189 -8.72 -11.28 5.10
C TYR A 189 -9.91 -10.60 5.78
N PRO A 190 -11.13 -10.84 5.28
CA PRO A 190 -12.36 -10.39 5.94
C PRO A 190 -12.54 -11.05 7.30
#